data_b328eae75d419116ea75568a140367d1
#
_entry.id   b328eae75d419116ea75568a140367d1
#
_cell.length_a   1.000
_cell.length_b   1.000
_cell.length_c   1.000
_cell.angle_alpha   90.00
_cell.angle_beta   90.00
_cell.angle_gamma   90.00
#
_symmetry.space_group_name_H-M   'P 1'
#
loop_
_entity.id
_entity.type
_entity.pdbx_description
1 polymer ?
#
loop_
_entity_poly.entity_id
_entity_poly.type
_entity_poly.pdbx_seq_one_letter_code
_entity_poly.pdbx_strand_id
1 'polypeptide(L)'
;DMMTVAKGLSGAYQPISGLLLTDEIHEALKAGSRKLGVFAHGLTYAAHPVAAAVALEAIKIYQERHIVKHVQAMAPYFFERLNALADHPMVGQVRGMGLLAAVEITADKASKTPFPPQAAIGAWIQNKAMEHGVIVRAIANCIALCPPLISERQQIDELVNGLSKALDAAQAQFSAKA
;
A
#
# COMPACT_ATOMS: atom_id res chain seq x y z
N ASP A 1 15.35 -14.62 0.68
CA ASP A 1 16.40 -14.93 -0.29
C ASP A 1 16.31 -14.08 -1.56
N MET A 2 15.10 -13.61 -1.91
CA MET A 2 14.87 -12.69 -3.03
C MET A 2 13.90 -11.59 -2.64
N MET A 3 14.13 -10.34 -3.14
CA MET A 3 13.23 -9.22 -2.91
C MET A 3 13.06 -8.41 -4.20
N THR A 4 11.81 -8.21 -4.61
CA THR A 4 11.48 -7.31 -5.72
C THR A 4 11.27 -5.89 -5.21
N VAL A 5 11.81 -4.92 -5.92
CA VAL A 5 11.66 -3.48 -5.63
C VAL A 5 11.21 -2.74 -6.89
N ALA A 6 10.33 -1.76 -6.71
CA ALA A 6 9.81 -0.93 -7.79
C ALA A 6 9.15 0.35 -7.20
N LYS A 7 8.32 1.04 -7.98
CA LYS A 7 7.46 2.17 -7.57
C LYS A 7 8.24 3.27 -6.86
N GLY A 8 8.27 3.28 -5.53
CA GLY A 8 9.04 4.23 -4.73
C GLY A 8 10.54 4.28 -5.06
N LEU A 9 11.09 3.25 -5.73
CA LEU A 9 12.48 3.23 -6.15
C LEU A 9 12.86 4.45 -7.03
N SER A 10 11.95 4.93 -7.85
CA SER A 10 12.14 6.15 -8.67
C SER A 10 11.10 7.23 -8.37
N GLY A 11 10.24 7.04 -7.37
CA GLY A 11 9.13 7.96 -7.13
C GLY A 11 8.15 8.09 -8.31
N ALA A 12 8.09 7.08 -9.18
CA ALA A 12 7.32 7.04 -10.42
C ALA A 12 7.76 8.03 -11.52
N TYR A 13 8.89 8.70 -11.37
CA TYR A 13 9.44 9.59 -12.41
C TYR A 13 9.96 8.81 -13.63
N GLN A 14 10.45 7.57 -13.41
CA GLN A 14 10.85 6.67 -14.49
C GLN A 14 10.42 5.23 -14.18
N PRO A 15 9.99 4.44 -15.19
CA PRO A 15 9.75 3.02 -15.03
C PRO A 15 11.05 2.29 -14.69
N ILE A 16 11.10 1.71 -13.50
CA ILE A 16 12.23 0.89 -13.04
C ILE A 16 11.76 -0.12 -12.02
N SER A 17 12.34 -1.28 -12.06
CA SER A 17 12.23 -2.31 -11.03
C SER A 17 13.56 -3.03 -10.86
N GLY A 18 13.73 -3.67 -9.72
CA GLY A 18 14.91 -4.48 -9.43
C GLY A 18 14.52 -5.76 -8.72
N LEU A 19 15.41 -6.73 -8.83
CA LEU A 19 15.37 -7.96 -8.06
C LEU A 19 16.69 -8.08 -7.30
N LEU A 20 16.60 -8.09 -5.97
CA LEU A 20 17.75 -8.36 -5.10
C LEU A 20 17.77 -9.85 -4.79
N LEU A 21 18.97 -10.42 -4.81
CA LEU A 21 19.23 -11.83 -4.58
C LEU A 21 20.26 -12.00 -3.48
N THR A 22 20.20 -13.10 -2.73
CA THR A 22 21.31 -13.53 -1.88
C THR A 22 22.47 -14.06 -2.74
N ASP A 23 23.68 -14.07 -2.17
CA ASP A 23 24.87 -14.63 -2.83
C ASP A 23 24.68 -16.10 -3.20
N GLU A 24 23.98 -16.86 -2.38
CA GLU A 24 23.69 -18.28 -2.66
C GLU A 24 22.93 -18.46 -3.99
N ILE A 25 21.86 -17.67 -4.19
CA ILE A 25 21.09 -17.71 -5.44
C ILE A 25 21.93 -17.21 -6.61
N HIS A 26 22.70 -16.13 -6.40
CA HIS A 26 23.58 -15.59 -7.43
C HIS A 26 24.62 -16.63 -7.89
N GLU A 27 25.28 -17.35 -6.98
CA GLU A 27 26.24 -18.39 -7.34
C GLU A 27 25.59 -19.58 -8.06
N ALA A 28 24.37 -19.96 -7.66
CA ALA A 28 23.61 -20.99 -8.38
C ALA A 28 23.30 -20.57 -9.83
N LEU A 29 22.89 -19.30 -10.04
CA LEU A 29 22.66 -18.73 -11.37
C LEU A 29 23.95 -18.70 -12.21
N LYS A 30 25.09 -18.33 -11.62
CA LYS A 30 26.41 -18.35 -12.29
C LYS A 30 26.79 -19.76 -12.71
N ALA A 31 26.59 -20.74 -11.83
CA ALA A 31 26.90 -22.15 -12.15
C ALA A 31 26.04 -22.65 -13.33
N GLY A 32 24.74 -22.33 -13.33
CA GLY A 32 23.83 -22.63 -14.43
C GLY A 32 24.26 -21.97 -15.74
N SER A 33 24.60 -20.67 -15.69
CA SER A 33 25.05 -19.89 -16.86
C SER A 33 26.35 -20.45 -17.45
N ARG A 34 27.31 -20.88 -16.62
CA ARG A 34 28.54 -21.52 -17.07
C ARG A 34 28.27 -22.84 -17.80
N LYS A 35 27.33 -23.65 -17.28
CA LYS A 35 26.93 -24.90 -17.89
C LYS A 35 26.27 -24.73 -19.25
N LEU A 36 25.45 -23.68 -19.39
CA LEU A 36 24.72 -23.36 -20.61
C LEU A 36 25.51 -22.49 -21.60
N GLY A 37 26.64 -21.91 -21.17
CA GLY A 37 27.43 -20.97 -21.96
C GLY A 37 26.82 -19.59 -22.10
N VAL A 38 25.66 -19.32 -21.48
CA VAL A 38 24.95 -18.05 -21.56
C VAL A 38 24.05 -17.82 -20.32
N PHE A 39 23.94 -16.60 -19.89
CA PHE A 39 22.87 -16.15 -18.99
C PHE A 39 21.69 -15.70 -19.85
N ALA A 40 20.79 -16.64 -20.18
CA ALA A 40 19.69 -16.44 -21.12
C ALA A 40 18.53 -15.60 -20.52
N HIS A 41 18.86 -14.51 -19.83
CA HIS A 41 17.89 -13.55 -19.28
C HIS A 41 18.35 -12.14 -19.55
N GLY A 42 17.49 -11.33 -20.16
CA GLY A 42 17.74 -9.92 -20.43
C GLY A 42 16.54 -9.27 -21.10
N LEU A 43 16.32 -8.01 -20.78
CA LEU A 43 15.29 -7.17 -21.36
C LEU A 43 15.97 -6.02 -22.10
N THR A 44 15.42 -5.60 -23.25
CA THR A 44 16.01 -4.54 -24.09
C THR A 44 16.27 -3.25 -23.30
N TYR A 45 15.40 -2.90 -22.36
CA TYR A 45 15.53 -1.70 -21.52
C TYR A 45 16.13 -1.96 -20.15
N ALA A 46 16.69 -3.15 -19.88
CA ALA A 46 17.41 -3.40 -18.63
C ALA A 46 18.62 -2.47 -18.50
N ALA A 47 18.90 -2.05 -17.26
CA ALA A 47 19.97 -1.11 -16.92
C ALA A 47 19.92 0.25 -17.68
N HIS A 48 18.70 0.73 -17.99
CA HIS A 48 18.53 2.00 -18.68
C HIS A 48 19.15 3.16 -17.83
N PRO A 49 20.14 3.90 -18.36
CA PRO A 49 20.93 4.83 -17.54
C PRO A 49 20.12 5.99 -16.97
N VAL A 50 19.13 6.51 -17.71
CA VAL A 50 18.25 7.59 -17.21
C VAL A 50 17.41 7.09 -16.05
N ALA A 51 16.80 5.91 -16.16
CA ALA A 51 16.00 5.34 -15.08
C ALA A 51 16.86 5.05 -13.84
N ALA A 52 18.08 4.56 -14.02
CA ALA A 52 19.01 4.32 -12.93
C ALA A 52 19.44 5.64 -12.25
N ALA A 53 19.72 6.69 -12.98
CA ALA A 53 20.07 8.00 -12.44
C ALA A 53 18.91 8.60 -11.61
N VAL A 54 17.68 8.49 -12.10
CA VAL A 54 16.49 8.95 -11.36
C VAL A 54 16.30 8.14 -10.08
N ALA A 55 16.49 6.81 -10.12
CA ALA A 55 16.38 5.97 -8.93
C ALA A 55 17.46 6.32 -7.88
N LEU A 56 18.70 6.58 -8.30
CA LEU A 56 19.76 7.01 -7.40
C LEU A 56 19.44 8.35 -6.73
N GLU A 57 18.93 9.32 -7.48
CA GLU A 57 18.53 10.62 -6.91
C GLU A 57 17.32 10.46 -5.95
N ALA A 58 16.33 9.61 -6.27
CA ALA A 58 15.23 9.32 -5.38
C ALA A 58 15.72 8.72 -4.04
N ILE A 59 16.62 7.74 -4.08
CA ILE A 59 17.22 7.14 -2.88
C ILE A 59 17.99 8.21 -2.07
N LYS A 60 18.76 9.06 -2.72
CA LYS A 60 19.48 10.16 -2.07
C LYS A 60 18.52 11.11 -1.34
N ILE A 61 17.44 11.52 -1.99
CA ILE A 61 16.38 12.34 -1.38
C ILE A 61 15.77 11.64 -0.14
N TYR A 62 15.51 10.34 -0.21
CA TYR A 62 14.99 9.57 0.94
C TYR A 62 15.97 9.59 2.12
N GLN A 63 17.28 9.50 1.85
CA GLN A 63 18.33 9.57 2.88
C GLN A 63 18.44 10.97 3.48
N GLU A 64 18.58 12.00 2.64
CA GLU A 64 18.78 13.40 3.04
C GLU A 64 17.59 13.94 3.83
N ARG A 65 16.37 13.59 3.43
CA ARG A 65 15.12 14.00 4.11
C ARG A 65 14.71 13.07 5.23
N HIS A 66 15.49 12.02 5.51
CA HIS A 66 15.20 11.04 6.54
C HIS A 66 13.78 10.43 6.46
N ILE A 67 13.28 10.19 5.24
CA ILE A 67 11.90 9.76 4.99
C ILE A 67 11.54 8.49 5.77
N VAL A 68 12.44 7.51 5.86
CA VAL A 68 12.19 6.27 6.63
C VAL A 68 11.99 6.57 8.11
N LYS A 69 12.82 7.47 8.70
CA LYS A 69 12.67 7.88 10.10
C LYS A 69 11.37 8.63 10.33
N HIS A 70 10.97 9.50 9.40
CA HIS A 70 9.68 10.18 9.46
C HIS A 70 8.52 9.18 9.47
N VAL A 71 8.51 8.22 8.55
CA VAL A 71 7.50 7.15 8.51
C VAL A 71 7.47 6.34 9.81
N GLN A 72 8.65 5.97 10.37
CA GLN A 72 8.73 5.27 11.65
C GLN A 72 8.13 6.07 12.80
N ALA A 73 8.30 7.40 12.81
CA ALA A 73 7.74 8.29 13.83
C ALA A 73 6.21 8.49 13.65
N MET A 74 5.73 8.52 12.41
CA MET A 74 4.31 8.77 12.11
C MET A 74 3.45 7.50 12.16
N ALA A 75 4.03 6.33 11.92
CA ALA A 75 3.30 5.07 11.87
C ALA A 75 2.49 4.75 13.15
N PRO A 76 3.02 4.91 14.37
CA PRO A 76 2.25 4.69 15.58
C PRO A 76 0.98 5.57 15.64
N TYR A 77 1.09 6.84 15.29
CA TYR A 77 -0.05 7.75 15.25
C TYR A 77 -1.06 7.34 14.18
N PHE A 78 -0.59 6.98 12.99
CA PHE A 78 -1.47 6.50 11.91
C PHE A 78 -2.27 5.28 12.33
N PHE A 79 -1.63 4.30 12.97
CA PHE A 79 -2.32 3.11 13.46
C PHE A 79 -3.20 3.37 14.68
N GLU A 80 -2.84 4.29 15.56
CA GLU A 80 -3.72 4.76 16.63
C GLU A 80 -5.04 5.29 16.06
N ARG A 81 -4.97 6.19 15.07
CA ARG A 81 -6.13 6.76 14.39
C ARG A 81 -6.96 5.71 13.65
N LEU A 82 -6.31 4.79 12.95
CA LEU A 82 -7.01 3.71 12.22
C LEU A 82 -7.64 2.68 13.16
N ASN A 83 -6.97 2.33 14.26
CA ASN A 83 -7.49 1.38 15.24
C ASN A 83 -8.73 1.93 15.96
N ALA A 84 -8.90 3.25 16.04
CA ALA A 84 -10.16 3.83 16.52
C ALA A 84 -11.36 3.48 15.62
N LEU A 85 -11.13 3.13 14.34
CA LEU A 85 -12.17 2.62 13.45
C LEU A 85 -12.49 1.13 13.69
N ALA A 86 -11.65 0.41 14.44
CA ALA A 86 -11.86 -1.01 14.69
C ALA A 86 -13.15 -1.29 15.48
N ASP A 87 -13.68 -0.31 16.23
CA ASP A 87 -14.95 -0.45 16.94
C ASP A 87 -16.17 -0.27 16.03
N HIS A 88 -15.99 0.25 14.82
CA HIS A 88 -17.07 0.42 13.85
C HIS A 88 -17.66 -0.95 13.44
N PRO A 89 -19.00 -1.12 13.39
CA PRO A 89 -19.64 -2.42 13.13
C PRO A 89 -19.23 -3.09 11.83
N MET A 90 -18.92 -2.31 10.80
CA MET A 90 -18.51 -2.82 9.48
C MET A 90 -17.00 -3.08 9.37
N VAL A 91 -16.19 -2.75 10.37
CA VAL A 91 -14.74 -2.96 10.33
C VAL A 91 -14.37 -4.28 10.99
N GLY A 92 -13.94 -5.25 10.18
CA GLY A 92 -13.51 -6.56 10.63
C GLY A 92 -12.07 -6.61 11.10
N GLN A 93 -11.19 -5.85 10.42
CA GLN A 93 -9.76 -5.81 10.75
C GLN A 93 -9.11 -4.53 10.23
N VAL A 94 -8.13 -4.02 11.01
CA VAL A 94 -7.14 -3.04 10.57
C VAL A 94 -5.77 -3.72 10.57
N ARG A 95 -5.01 -3.59 9.48
CA ARG A 95 -3.65 -4.17 9.36
C ARG A 95 -2.76 -3.31 8.48
N GLY A 96 -1.44 -3.45 8.62
CA GLY A 96 -0.48 -2.74 7.77
C GLY A 96 0.88 -2.56 8.43
N MET A 97 1.71 -1.73 7.81
CA MET A 97 3.05 -1.37 8.28
C MET A 97 3.44 0.02 7.78
N GLY A 98 4.08 0.82 8.63
CA GLY A 98 4.47 2.18 8.26
C GLY A 98 3.26 3.04 7.94
N LEU A 99 3.22 3.63 6.75
CA LEU A 99 2.07 4.37 6.23
C LEU A 99 1.30 3.58 5.14
N LEU A 100 1.44 2.27 5.10
CA LEU A 100 0.63 1.37 4.30
C LEU A 100 -0.33 0.61 5.20
N ALA A 101 -1.63 0.79 5.00
CA ALA A 101 -2.65 0.13 5.81
C ALA A 101 -3.82 -0.37 4.97
N ALA A 102 -4.57 -1.29 5.55
CA ALA A 102 -5.81 -1.83 5.01
C ALA A 102 -6.86 -1.94 6.11
N VAL A 103 -8.08 -1.51 5.78
CA VAL A 103 -9.28 -1.68 6.60
C VAL A 103 -10.18 -2.68 5.89
N GLU A 104 -10.43 -3.82 6.51
CA GLU A 104 -11.27 -4.87 5.98
C GLU A 104 -12.72 -4.65 6.41
N ILE A 105 -13.62 -4.66 5.43
CA ILE A 105 -15.04 -4.40 5.62
C ILE A 105 -15.79 -5.72 5.67
N THR A 106 -16.62 -5.89 6.69
CA THR A 106 -17.41 -7.11 6.92
C THR A 106 -18.88 -6.79 7.03
N ALA A 107 -19.74 -7.69 6.54
CA ALA A 107 -21.18 -7.62 6.71
C ALA A 107 -21.60 -8.01 8.14
N ASP A 108 -20.91 -8.99 8.71
CA ASP A 108 -21.04 -9.37 10.11
C ASP A 108 -19.65 -9.53 10.72
N LYS A 109 -19.38 -8.71 11.71
CA LYS A 109 -18.10 -8.66 12.41
C LYS A 109 -17.87 -9.87 13.31
N ALA A 110 -18.93 -10.40 13.93
CA ALA A 110 -18.83 -11.52 14.86
C ALA A 110 -18.42 -12.81 14.14
N SER A 111 -19.04 -13.11 13.01
CA SER A 111 -18.73 -14.26 12.16
C SER A 111 -17.64 -14.00 11.14
N LYS A 112 -17.17 -12.75 11.01
CA LYS A 112 -16.22 -12.29 9.96
C LYS A 112 -16.77 -12.52 8.54
N THR A 113 -18.07 -12.50 8.37
CA THR A 113 -18.69 -12.72 7.07
C THR A 113 -18.45 -11.51 6.16
N PRO A 114 -17.86 -11.67 4.98
CA PRO A 114 -17.66 -10.57 4.05
C PRO A 114 -18.98 -10.17 3.37
N PHE A 115 -19.05 -8.95 2.84
CA PHE A 115 -20.13 -8.59 1.92
C PHE A 115 -20.02 -9.42 0.63
N PRO A 116 -21.13 -9.82 0.02
CA PRO A 116 -21.11 -10.51 -1.27
C PRO A 116 -20.53 -9.57 -2.37
N PRO A 117 -19.83 -10.09 -3.38
CA PRO A 117 -19.20 -9.27 -4.42
C PRO A 117 -20.16 -8.31 -5.12
N GLN A 118 -21.44 -8.70 -5.27
CA GLN A 118 -22.49 -7.91 -5.90
C GLN A 118 -22.85 -6.63 -5.13
N ALA A 119 -22.57 -6.60 -3.83
CA ALA A 119 -22.74 -5.39 -3.01
C ALA A 119 -21.78 -4.28 -3.37
N ALA A 120 -20.63 -4.62 -3.96
CA ALA A 120 -19.57 -3.69 -4.36
C ALA A 120 -19.22 -2.68 -3.25
N ILE A 121 -19.27 -3.12 -1.98
CA ILE A 121 -19.19 -2.26 -0.79
C ILE A 121 -17.90 -1.43 -0.78
N GLY A 122 -16.76 -2.02 -1.16
CA GLY A 122 -15.49 -1.30 -1.21
C GLY A 122 -15.53 -0.14 -2.21
N ALA A 123 -16.04 -0.38 -3.43
CA ALA A 123 -16.18 0.67 -4.45
C ALA A 123 -17.15 1.78 -3.97
N TRP A 124 -18.22 1.40 -3.29
CA TRP A 124 -19.17 2.36 -2.73
C TRP A 124 -18.50 3.24 -1.66
N ILE A 125 -17.76 2.64 -0.72
CA ILE A 125 -17.01 3.37 0.33
C ILE A 125 -15.95 4.26 -0.31
N GLN A 126 -15.22 3.79 -1.31
CA GLN A 126 -14.22 4.60 -2.03
C GLN A 126 -14.84 5.86 -2.64
N ASN A 127 -15.97 5.73 -3.32
CA ASN A 127 -16.67 6.88 -3.90
C ASN A 127 -17.18 7.83 -2.83
N LYS A 128 -17.71 7.29 -1.73
CA LYS A 128 -18.18 8.10 -0.61
C LYS A 128 -17.04 8.82 0.11
N ALA A 129 -15.87 8.19 0.25
CA ALA A 129 -14.67 8.82 0.79
C ALA A 129 -14.21 10.01 -0.07
N MET A 130 -14.31 9.90 -1.41
CA MET A 130 -14.01 11.02 -2.31
C MET A 130 -14.96 12.21 -2.10
N GLU A 131 -16.24 11.97 -1.81
CA GLU A 131 -17.19 13.04 -1.46
C GLU A 131 -16.79 13.75 -0.14
N HIS A 132 -16.05 13.06 0.73
CA HIS A 132 -15.48 13.61 1.97
C HIS A 132 -14.03 14.11 1.82
N GLY A 133 -13.55 14.29 0.57
CA GLY A 133 -12.27 14.92 0.26
C GLY A 133 -11.05 13.98 0.37
N VAL A 134 -11.25 12.66 0.49
CA VAL A 134 -10.14 11.71 0.61
C VAL A 134 -10.19 10.63 -0.47
N ILE A 135 -9.01 10.28 -1.00
CA ILE A 135 -8.85 9.23 -1.99
C ILE A 135 -8.32 7.99 -1.28
N VAL A 136 -9.09 6.91 -1.36
CA VAL A 136 -8.72 5.58 -0.89
C VAL A 136 -8.82 4.58 -2.03
N ARG A 137 -8.26 3.38 -1.88
CA ARG A 137 -8.35 2.34 -2.90
C ARG A 137 -9.16 1.14 -2.40
N ALA A 138 -10.26 0.85 -3.09
CA ALA A 138 -11.01 -0.37 -2.86
C ALA A 138 -10.37 -1.58 -3.57
N ILE A 139 -10.24 -2.69 -2.83
CA ILE A 139 -9.84 -3.99 -3.33
C ILE A 139 -10.85 -5.00 -2.76
N ALA A 140 -11.90 -5.31 -3.53
CA ALA A 140 -13.06 -6.05 -3.04
C ALA A 140 -13.63 -5.42 -1.75
N ASN A 141 -13.64 -6.14 -0.63
CA ASN A 141 -14.12 -5.65 0.67
C ASN A 141 -13.01 -4.98 1.51
N CYS A 142 -11.86 -4.69 0.93
CA CYS A 142 -10.75 -4.09 1.64
C CYS A 142 -10.51 -2.66 1.14
N ILE A 143 -10.33 -1.72 2.05
CA ILE A 143 -9.95 -0.34 1.76
C ILE A 143 -8.47 -0.17 2.07
N ALA A 144 -7.66 -0.02 1.03
CA ALA A 144 -6.23 0.23 1.15
C ALA A 144 -5.95 1.74 1.26
N LEU A 145 -5.02 2.08 2.14
CA LEU A 145 -4.60 3.43 2.49
C LEU A 145 -3.09 3.53 2.32
N CYS A 146 -2.65 4.48 1.51
CA CYS A 146 -1.24 4.75 1.23
C CYS A 146 -1.03 6.27 1.16
N PRO A 147 -1.10 7.01 2.27
CA PRO A 147 -0.80 8.43 2.25
C PRO A 147 0.66 8.66 1.82
N PRO A 148 0.99 9.84 1.27
CA PRO A 148 2.37 10.19 0.97
C PRO A 148 3.29 9.98 2.17
N LEU A 149 4.53 9.51 1.93
CA LEU A 149 5.48 9.22 3.00
C LEU A 149 5.88 10.45 3.84
N ILE A 150 5.59 11.64 3.37
CA ILE A 150 5.82 12.95 4.03
C ILE A 150 4.58 13.47 4.76
N SER A 151 3.52 12.67 4.87
CA SER A 151 2.28 13.12 5.53
C SER A 151 2.52 13.38 7.01
N GLU A 152 1.98 14.50 7.48
CA GLU A 152 1.97 14.91 8.86
C GLU A 152 0.64 14.50 9.55
N ARG A 153 0.53 14.72 10.86
CA ARG A 153 -0.66 14.36 11.64
C ARG A 153 -1.96 14.92 11.05
N GLN A 154 -1.93 16.15 10.57
CA GLN A 154 -3.13 16.79 10.01
C GLN A 154 -3.67 16.00 8.81
N GLN A 155 -2.81 15.61 7.85
CA GLN A 155 -3.24 14.85 6.68
C GLN A 155 -3.71 13.44 7.05
N ILE A 156 -3.10 12.84 8.08
CA ILE A 156 -3.54 11.55 8.63
C ILE A 156 -4.95 11.70 9.23
N ASP A 157 -5.21 12.76 10.01
CA ASP A 157 -6.51 13.03 10.58
C ASP A 157 -7.58 13.27 9.51
N GLU A 158 -7.26 14.05 8.50
CA GLU A 158 -8.16 14.31 7.35
C GLU A 158 -8.52 12.99 6.65
N LEU A 159 -7.52 12.14 6.36
CA LEU A 159 -7.70 10.84 5.73
C LEU A 159 -8.61 9.92 6.55
N VAL A 160 -8.31 9.76 7.85
CA VAL A 160 -9.07 8.85 8.72
C VAL A 160 -10.48 9.37 8.99
N ASN A 161 -10.64 10.67 9.20
CA ASN A 161 -11.95 11.28 9.40
C ASN A 161 -12.83 11.18 8.13
N GLY A 162 -12.26 11.38 6.94
CA GLY A 162 -12.98 11.19 5.68
C GLY A 162 -13.42 9.75 5.48
N LEU A 163 -12.56 8.78 5.79
CA LEU A 163 -12.91 7.37 5.75
C LEU A 163 -13.98 7.01 6.79
N SER A 164 -13.89 7.52 8.03
CA SER A 164 -14.90 7.31 9.07
C SER A 164 -16.29 7.72 8.60
N LYS A 165 -16.42 8.93 8.05
CA LYS A 165 -17.70 9.42 7.50
C LYS A 165 -18.23 8.53 6.38
N ALA A 166 -17.35 8.01 5.53
CA ALA A 166 -17.74 7.09 4.46
C ALA A 166 -18.22 5.75 5.02
N LEU A 167 -17.61 5.25 6.10
CA LEU A 167 -18.05 4.04 6.81
C LEU A 167 -19.40 4.23 7.48
N ASP A 168 -19.62 5.34 8.19
CA ASP A 168 -20.91 5.67 8.80
C ASP A 168 -22.03 5.71 7.75
N ALA A 169 -21.77 6.35 6.61
CA ALA A 169 -22.72 6.41 5.50
C ALA A 169 -22.97 5.01 4.88
N ALA A 170 -21.94 4.17 4.79
CA ALA A 170 -22.08 2.80 4.33
C ALA A 170 -22.91 1.97 5.28
N GLN A 171 -22.71 2.10 6.58
CA GLN A 171 -23.52 1.44 7.59
C GLN A 171 -25.00 1.82 7.43
N ALA A 172 -25.31 3.10 7.32
CA ALA A 172 -26.69 3.55 7.12
C ALA A 172 -27.32 2.97 5.84
N GLN A 173 -26.56 2.86 4.76
CA GLN A 173 -27.04 2.36 3.46
C GLN A 173 -27.23 0.85 3.42
N PHE A 174 -26.33 0.09 4.04
CA PHE A 174 -26.26 -1.38 3.88
C PHE A 174 -26.82 -2.14 5.07
N SER A 175 -26.85 -1.57 6.30
CA SER A 175 -27.50 -2.22 7.45
C SER A 175 -29.04 -2.13 7.40
N ALA A 176 -29.62 -1.16 6.69
CA ALA A 176 -31.05 -1.03 6.53
C ALA A 176 -31.67 -2.06 5.55
N LYS A 177 -30.87 -2.92 4.93
CA LYS A 177 -31.27 -3.91 3.92
C LYS A 177 -31.01 -5.36 4.33
N ALA A 178 -30.57 -5.58 5.59
CA ALA A 178 -30.38 -6.90 6.20
C ALA A 178 -31.59 -7.26 7.18
#